data_01b4eb460c34865c7d7e08bce46c44ac
#
_entry.id   01b4eb460c34865c7d7e08bce46c44ac
#
_cell.length_a   1.000
_cell.length_b   1.000
_cell.length_c   1.000
_cell.angle_alpha   90.00
_cell.angle_beta   90.00
_cell.angle_gamma   90.00
#
_symmetry.space_group_name_H-M   'P 1'
#
loop_
_entity.id
_entity.type
_entity.pdbx_description
1 polymer ?
#
loop_
_entity_poly.entity_id
_entity_poly.type
_entity_poly.pdbx_seq_one_letter_code
_entity_poly.pdbx_strand_id
1 'polypeptide(L)'
;IRRYFPNAMIVADRFHVIRLLNQFCLQTYQQIDPEMKYQRGLLAALRTNPNNLTVKRLNRRERYLQQQPVIAAIYYFKQRLHRLLMRKHRTAKQCTRLIPLFLKLVASLKESPFDSLKTLGKTLYQWREEVVRMWRFTKNNGITEGFHRKMKLIQRRAYGFRNFENYRLRVKVLCS
;
A
#
# COMPACT_ATOMS: atom_id res chain seq x y z
N ILE A 1 -0.92 -20.85 -1.45
CA ILE A 1 0.35 -20.77 -2.23
C ILE A 1 1.34 -21.79 -1.66
N ARG A 2 1.70 -21.75 -0.35
CA ARG A 2 2.69 -22.66 0.25
C ARG A 2 2.40 -24.14 0.04
N ARG A 3 1.12 -24.54 -0.01
CA ARG A 3 0.71 -25.93 -0.28
C ARG A 3 1.10 -26.42 -1.69
N TYR A 4 1.02 -25.54 -2.70
CA TYR A 4 1.27 -25.89 -4.10
C TYR A 4 2.68 -25.51 -4.57
N PHE A 5 3.32 -24.58 -3.88
CA PHE A 5 4.65 -24.06 -4.22
C PHE A 5 5.49 -23.95 -2.94
N PRO A 6 5.91 -25.11 -2.34
CA PRO A 6 6.60 -25.12 -1.04
C PRO A 6 7.93 -24.37 -1.06
N ASN A 7 8.61 -24.36 -2.19
CA ASN A 7 9.91 -23.70 -2.37
C ASN A 7 9.80 -22.25 -2.86
N ALA A 8 8.57 -21.73 -3.07
CA ALA A 8 8.38 -20.37 -3.55
C ALA A 8 8.58 -19.34 -2.44
N MET A 9 9.38 -18.33 -2.73
CA MET A 9 9.54 -17.19 -1.84
C MET A 9 8.38 -16.23 -2.02
N ILE A 10 7.57 -16.08 -0.97
CA ILE A 10 6.45 -15.12 -0.96
C ILE A 10 7.00 -13.73 -0.65
N VAL A 11 6.65 -12.75 -1.48
CA VAL A 11 7.02 -11.34 -1.33
C VAL A 11 5.73 -10.51 -1.30
N ALA A 12 5.63 -9.58 -0.36
CA ALA A 12 4.47 -8.70 -0.29
C ALA A 12 4.48 -7.72 -1.50
N ASP A 13 3.30 -7.45 -2.04
CA ASP A 13 3.14 -6.41 -3.04
C ASP A 13 3.14 -5.04 -2.35
N ARG A 14 4.12 -4.21 -2.73
CA ARG A 14 4.32 -2.86 -2.16
C ARG A 14 3.09 -1.99 -2.32
N PHE A 15 2.41 -2.05 -3.46
CA PHE A 15 1.21 -1.26 -3.70
C PHE A 15 0.12 -1.58 -2.67
N HIS A 16 -0.10 -2.88 -2.41
CA HIS A 16 -1.09 -3.33 -1.43
C HIS A 16 -0.72 -2.94 0.00
N VAL A 17 0.55 -3.06 0.38
CA VAL A 17 1.04 -2.64 1.71
C VAL A 17 0.84 -1.13 1.93
N ILE A 18 1.19 -0.31 0.94
CA ILE A 18 0.99 1.16 1.00
C ILE A 18 -0.49 1.53 0.99
N ARG A 19 -1.31 0.84 0.19
CA ARG A 19 -2.75 1.03 0.20
C ARG A 19 -3.34 0.75 1.57
N LEU A 20 -2.93 -0.36 2.21
CA LEU A 20 -3.35 -0.74 3.55
C LEU A 20 -2.98 0.33 4.58
N LEU A 21 -1.72 0.79 4.59
CA LEU A 21 -1.25 1.87 5.45
C LEU A 21 -2.11 3.14 5.29
N ASN A 22 -2.38 3.55 4.06
CA ASN A 22 -3.20 4.73 3.80
C ASN A 22 -4.64 4.54 4.27
N GLN A 23 -5.23 3.37 4.05
CA GLN A 23 -6.60 3.07 4.46
C GLN A 23 -6.78 3.17 5.98
N PHE A 24 -5.94 2.49 6.76
CA PHE A 24 -6.06 2.51 8.22
C PHE A 24 -5.76 3.88 8.83
N CYS A 25 -4.78 4.62 8.28
CA CYS A 25 -4.54 5.99 8.74
C CYS A 25 -5.74 6.91 8.44
N LEU A 26 -6.38 6.77 7.28
CA LEU A 26 -7.57 7.57 6.95
C LEU A 26 -8.76 7.22 7.84
N GLN A 27 -8.98 5.95 8.15
CA GLN A 27 -10.00 5.54 9.11
C GLN A 27 -9.75 6.19 10.47
N THR A 28 -8.50 6.18 10.94
CA THR A 28 -8.15 6.83 12.21
C THR A 28 -8.35 8.34 12.16
N TYR A 29 -7.98 9.02 11.07
CA TYR A 29 -8.25 10.46 10.94
C TYR A 29 -9.74 10.78 11.00
N GLN A 30 -10.59 9.97 10.37
CA GLN A 30 -12.04 10.14 10.38
C GLN A 30 -12.68 9.78 11.72
N GLN A 31 -12.03 8.94 12.54
CA GLN A 31 -12.44 8.69 13.93
C GLN A 31 -12.15 9.91 14.84
N ILE A 32 -11.02 10.58 14.61
CA ILE A 32 -10.62 11.77 15.40
C ILE A 32 -11.40 13.00 14.96
N ASP A 33 -11.57 13.19 13.66
CA ASP A 33 -12.30 14.30 13.04
C ASP A 33 -13.34 13.75 12.04
N PRO A 34 -14.59 13.51 12.48
CA PRO A 34 -15.64 12.98 11.62
C PRO A 34 -16.01 13.88 10.44
N GLU A 35 -15.80 15.20 10.54
CA GLU A 35 -16.09 16.15 9.45
C GLU A 35 -15.12 16.01 8.29
N MET A 36 -13.95 15.41 8.53
CA MET A 36 -12.95 15.17 7.49
C MET A 36 -13.51 14.36 6.30
N LYS A 37 -14.51 13.49 6.52
CA LYS A 37 -15.16 12.71 5.44
C LYS A 37 -15.71 13.58 4.32
N TYR A 38 -16.12 14.81 4.62
CA TYR A 38 -16.63 15.77 3.66
C TYR A 38 -15.51 16.60 3.00
N GLN A 39 -14.29 16.58 3.54
CA GLN A 39 -13.17 17.36 3.05
C GLN A 39 -12.28 16.56 2.08
N ARG A 40 -12.85 16.12 0.94
CA ARG A 40 -12.16 15.27 -0.06
C ARG A 40 -10.79 15.80 -0.48
N GLY A 41 -10.64 17.12 -0.62
CA GLY A 41 -9.36 17.73 -1.00
C GLY A 41 -8.28 17.60 0.09
N LEU A 42 -8.64 17.67 1.37
CA LEU A 42 -7.74 17.46 2.50
C LEU A 42 -7.36 15.98 2.62
N LEU A 43 -8.33 15.06 2.54
CA LEU A 43 -8.07 13.63 2.53
C LEU A 43 -7.12 13.22 1.40
N ALA A 44 -7.28 13.80 0.21
CA ALA A 44 -6.37 13.59 -0.91
C ALA A 44 -4.96 14.13 -0.58
N ALA A 45 -4.84 15.31 0.02
CA ALA A 45 -3.56 15.89 0.40
C ALA A 45 -2.82 15.08 1.47
N LEU A 46 -3.54 14.51 2.45
CA LEU A 46 -2.97 13.63 3.49
C LEU A 46 -2.48 12.28 2.93
N ARG A 47 -3.03 11.82 1.80
CA ARG A 47 -2.58 10.58 1.12
C ARG A 47 -1.43 10.81 0.16
N THR A 48 -1.42 11.97 -0.48
CA THR A 48 -0.46 12.29 -1.55
C THR A 48 0.93 12.56 -0.98
N ASN A 49 1.97 12.15 -1.74
CA ASN A 49 3.33 12.50 -1.40
C ASN A 49 3.48 14.03 -1.37
N PRO A 50 4.12 14.61 -0.34
CA PRO A 50 4.35 16.06 -0.24
C PRO A 50 4.89 16.69 -1.53
N ASN A 51 5.84 16.03 -2.19
CA ASN A 51 6.48 16.52 -3.41
C ASN A 51 5.53 16.62 -4.63
N ASN A 52 4.37 15.94 -4.56
CA ASN A 52 3.37 15.93 -5.65
C ASN A 52 2.18 16.84 -5.34
N LEU A 53 2.25 17.61 -4.26
CA LEU A 53 1.20 18.56 -3.90
C LEU A 53 1.46 19.94 -4.50
N THR A 54 0.40 20.60 -4.97
CA THR A 54 0.47 22.02 -5.28
C THR A 54 0.66 22.83 -3.99
N VAL A 55 1.28 24.01 -4.09
CA VAL A 55 1.53 24.90 -2.93
C VAL A 55 0.26 25.17 -2.13
N LYS A 56 -0.87 25.42 -2.83
CA LYS A 56 -2.17 25.65 -2.17
C LYS A 56 -2.63 24.44 -1.33
N ARG A 57 -2.46 23.22 -1.83
CA ARG A 57 -2.82 21.98 -1.10
C ARG A 57 -1.86 21.68 0.03
N LEU A 58 -0.58 21.98 -0.18
CA LEU A 58 0.46 21.85 0.85
C LEU A 58 0.11 22.76 2.04
N ASN A 59 -0.09 24.07 1.80
CA ASN A 59 -0.39 25.05 2.84
C ASN A 59 -1.70 24.72 3.58
N ARG A 60 -2.74 24.25 2.86
CA ARG A 60 -3.99 23.79 3.49
C ARG A 60 -3.74 22.62 4.44
N ARG A 61 -2.95 21.62 4.01
CA ARG A 61 -2.60 20.46 4.83
C ARG A 61 -1.81 20.88 6.06
N GLU A 62 -0.77 21.70 5.89
CA GLU A 62 0.07 22.13 7.03
C GLU A 62 -0.74 22.93 8.06
N ARG A 63 -1.59 23.86 7.61
CA ARG A 63 -2.50 24.59 8.50
C ARG A 63 -3.41 23.66 9.28
N TYR A 64 -3.97 22.66 8.63
CA TYR A 64 -4.81 21.68 9.28
C TYR A 64 -4.04 20.83 10.31
N LEU A 65 -2.84 20.37 9.97
CA LEU A 65 -2.00 19.60 10.88
C LEU A 65 -1.55 20.42 12.11
N GLN A 66 -1.35 21.74 11.96
CA GLN A 66 -1.08 22.62 13.10
C GLN A 66 -2.27 22.72 14.06
N GLN A 67 -3.50 22.67 13.55
CA GLN A 67 -4.73 22.73 14.36
C GLN A 67 -5.07 21.38 15.00
N GLN A 68 -4.57 20.27 14.46
CA GLN A 68 -4.91 18.90 14.86
C GLN A 68 -3.66 18.09 15.25
N PRO A 69 -3.08 18.30 16.44
CA PRO A 69 -1.78 17.73 16.82
C PRO A 69 -1.78 16.19 16.85
N VAL A 70 -2.89 15.56 17.22
CA VAL A 70 -3.02 14.10 17.23
C VAL A 70 -2.97 13.54 15.79
N ILE A 71 -3.69 14.17 14.86
CA ILE A 71 -3.66 13.79 13.44
C ILE A 71 -2.27 14.05 12.86
N ALA A 72 -1.63 15.15 13.24
CA ALA A 72 -0.26 15.46 12.82
C ALA A 72 0.72 14.37 13.25
N ALA A 73 0.66 13.91 14.51
CA ALA A 73 1.51 12.84 15.01
C ALA A 73 1.35 11.55 14.19
N ILE A 74 0.09 11.13 13.92
CA ILE A 74 -0.21 9.96 13.10
C ILE A 74 0.27 10.17 11.66
N TYR A 75 0.09 11.37 11.10
CA TYR A 75 0.55 11.72 9.75
C TYR A 75 2.08 11.59 9.63
N TYR A 76 2.85 12.16 10.53
CA TYR A 76 4.32 12.08 10.48
C TYR A 76 4.82 10.66 10.75
N PHE A 77 4.17 9.92 11.64
CA PHE A 77 4.43 8.50 11.83
C PHE A 77 4.19 7.71 10.53
N LYS A 78 3.04 7.93 9.88
CA LYS A 78 2.72 7.35 8.57
C LYS A 78 3.80 7.67 7.53
N GLN A 79 4.24 8.93 7.45
CA GLN A 79 5.29 9.33 6.50
C GLN A 79 6.62 8.61 6.76
N ARG A 80 6.97 8.41 8.03
CA ARG A 80 8.18 7.67 8.42
C ARG A 80 8.08 6.19 7.99
N LEU A 81 6.98 5.54 8.30
CA LEU A 81 6.74 4.15 7.90
C LEU A 81 6.66 4.02 6.38
N HIS A 82 5.96 4.91 5.69
CA HIS A 82 5.87 4.95 4.23
C HIS A 82 7.26 5.05 3.58
N ARG A 83 8.11 5.97 4.04
CA ARG A 83 9.50 6.10 3.52
C ARG A 83 10.31 4.83 3.70
N LEU A 84 10.12 4.10 4.81
CA LEU A 84 10.77 2.82 5.04
C LEU A 84 10.25 1.76 4.08
N LEU A 85 8.94 1.63 3.91
CA LEU A 85 8.30 0.65 3.01
C LEU A 85 8.63 0.90 1.53
N MET A 86 8.90 2.14 1.16
CA MET A 86 9.28 2.52 -0.22
C MET A 86 10.73 2.23 -0.60
N ARG A 87 11.57 1.76 0.34
CA ARG A 87 12.93 1.33 0.02
C ARG A 87 12.93 0.21 -1.02
N LYS A 88 13.88 0.27 -1.97
CA LYS A 88 14.00 -0.67 -3.10
C LYS A 88 15.46 -1.07 -3.30
N HIS A 89 15.67 -2.17 -4.01
CA HIS A 89 17.00 -2.63 -4.45
C HIS A 89 18.01 -2.71 -3.31
N ARG A 90 17.57 -3.23 -2.14
CA ARG A 90 18.46 -3.36 -0.99
C ARG A 90 19.17 -4.71 -0.99
N THR A 91 20.45 -4.70 -0.61
CA THR A 91 21.20 -5.93 -0.34
C THR A 91 20.67 -6.60 0.91
N ALA A 92 20.98 -7.89 1.12
CA ALA A 92 20.60 -8.59 2.34
C ALA A 92 21.10 -7.87 3.61
N LYS A 93 22.37 -7.42 3.63
CA LYS A 93 22.97 -6.65 4.73
C LYS A 93 22.23 -5.34 5.01
N GLN A 94 21.79 -4.61 3.95
CA GLN A 94 21.02 -3.39 4.11
C GLN A 94 19.59 -3.67 4.64
N CYS A 95 18.96 -4.76 4.20
CA CYS A 95 17.65 -5.18 4.73
C CYS A 95 17.74 -5.49 6.22
N THR A 96 18.75 -6.26 6.66
CA THR A 96 18.95 -6.60 8.06
C THR A 96 19.05 -5.35 8.95
N ARG A 97 19.71 -4.29 8.47
CA ARG A 97 19.80 -3.01 9.21
C ARG A 97 18.46 -2.25 9.31
N LEU A 98 17.54 -2.47 8.39
CA LEU A 98 16.22 -1.81 8.38
C LEU A 98 15.17 -2.55 9.23
N ILE A 99 15.35 -3.84 9.47
CA ILE A 99 14.41 -4.70 10.22
C ILE A 99 14.10 -4.16 11.62
N PRO A 100 15.08 -3.80 12.47
CA PRO A 100 14.80 -3.30 13.82
C PRO A 100 13.92 -2.04 13.81
N LEU A 101 14.19 -1.11 12.89
CA LEU A 101 13.37 0.10 12.73
C LEU A 101 11.94 -0.24 12.31
N PHE A 102 11.77 -1.18 11.37
CA PHE A 102 10.44 -1.63 10.94
C PHE A 102 9.67 -2.27 12.10
N LEU A 103 10.28 -3.18 12.83
CA LEU A 103 9.65 -3.85 13.97
C LEU A 103 9.29 -2.86 15.08
N LYS A 104 10.15 -1.87 15.37
CA LYS A 104 9.86 -0.80 16.32
C LYS A 104 8.62 0.01 15.90
N LEU A 105 8.51 0.39 14.63
CA LEU A 105 7.34 1.10 14.12
C LEU A 105 6.07 0.22 14.17
N VAL A 106 6.19 -1.07 13.87
CA VAL A 106 5.07 -2.02 13.96
C VAL A 106 4.63 -2.21 15.42
N ALA A 107 5.57 -2.29 16.37
CA ALA A 107 5.26 -2.35 17.80
C ALA A 107 4.48 -1.11 18.26
N SER A 108 4.94 0.10 17.89
CA SER A 108 4.23 1.34 18.20
C SER A 108 2.79 1.37 17.65
N LEU A 109 2.54 0.77 16.47
CA LEU A 109 1.18 0.62 15.95
C LEU A 109 0.32 -0.31 16.79
N LYS A 110 0.88 -1.43 17.26
CA LYS A 110 0.16 -2.41 18.10
C LYS A 110 -0.24 -1.83 19.46
N GLU A 111 0.55 -0.90 19.98
CA GLU A 111 0.33 -0.20 21.25
C GLU A 111 -0.52 1.08 21.10
N SER A 112 -0.89 1.44 19.87
CA SER A 112 -1.72 2.62 19.60
C SER A 112 -3.06 2.57 20.33
N PRO A 113 -3.61 3.69 20.82
CA PRO A 113 -4.97 3.73 21.38
C PRO A 113 -6.07 3.49 20.33
N PHE A 114 -5.76 3.63 19.04
CA PHE A 114 -6.73 3.50 17.93
C PHE A 114 -6.76 2.08 17.38
N ASP A 115 -7.93 1.45 17.39
CA ASP A 115 -8.09 0.05 16.95
C ASP A 115 -7.74 -0.17 15.47
N SER A 116 -7.99 0.81 14.62
CA SER A 116 -7.56 0.78 13.22
C SER A 116 -6.04 0.66 13.10
N LEU A 117 -5.28 1.43 13.89
CA LEU A 117 -3.81 1.37 13.88
C LEU A 117 -3.29 0.08 14.54
N LYS A 118 -3.94 -0.40 15.61
CA LYS A 118 -3.62 -1.73 16.20
C LYS A 118 -3.76 -2.84 15.17
N THR A 119 -4.86 -2.83 14.42
CA THR A 119 -5.14 -3.82 13.37
C THR A 119 -4.09 -3.76 12.27
N LEU A 120 -3.71 -2.55 11.84
CA LEU A 120 -2.59 -2.36 10.90
C LEU A 120 -1.29 -2.95 11.47
N GLY A 121 -0.96 -2.68 12.72
CA GLY A 121 0.23 -3.20 13.40
C GLY A 121 0.25 -4.73 13.45
N LYS A 122 -0.87 -5.36 13.84
CA LYS A 122 -1.02 -6.82 13.83
C LYS A 122 -0.83 -7.40 12.43
N THR A 123 -1.44 -6.81 11.42
CA THR A 123 -1.34 -7.24 10.02
C THR A 123 0.10 -7.13 9.50
N LEU A 124 0.77 -6.00 9.71
CA LEU A 124 2.16 -5.82 9.30
C LEU A 124 3.12 -6.76 10.04
N TYR A 125 2.87 -7.07 11.30
CA TYR A 125 3.64 -8.03 12.06
C TYR A 125 3.46 -9.45 11.52
N GLN A 126 2.24 -9.85 11.21
CA GLN A 126 1.93 -11.15 10.63
C GLN A 126 2.64 -11.35 9.28
N TRP A 127 2.70 -10.31 8.46
CA TRP A 127 3.34 -10.34 7.13
C TRP A 127 4.77 -9.76 7.13
N ARG A 128 5.44 -9.69 8.28
CA ARG A 128 6.75 -9.02 8.43
C ARG A 128 7.82 -9.56 7.49
N GLU A 129 7.87 -10.87 7.28
CA GLU A 129 8.86 -11.50 6.42
C GLU A 129 8.65 -11.12 4.95
N GLU A 130 7.42 -11.23 4.47
CA GLU A 130 7.02 -10.89 3.12
C GLU A 130 7.23 -9.40 2.83
N VAL A 131 6.93 -8.54 3.82
CA VAL A 131 7.17 -7.10 3.75
C VAL A 131 8.67 -6.78 3.70
N VAL A 132 9.49 -7.41 4.51
CA VAL A 132 10.95 -7.22 4.49
C VAL A 132 11.55 -7.68 3.16
N ARG A 133 11.07 -8.79 2.61
CA ARG A 133 11.52 -9.31 1.30
C ARG A 133 11.25 -8.34 0.16
N MET A 134 10.22 -7.50 0.22
CA MET A 134 9.93 -6.53 -0.83
C MET A 134 10.99 -5.41 -0.99
N TRP A 135 11.88 -5.19 0.00
CA TRP A 135 12.99 -4.25 -0.14
C TRP A 135 14.09 -4.77 -1.06
N ARG A 136 14.27 -6.09 -1.08
CA ARG A 136 15.26 -6.77 -1.92
C ARG A 136 14.67 -7.16 -3.27
N PHE A 137 13.49 -7.79 -3.26
CA PHE A 137 12.82 -8.31 -4.44
C PHE A 137 11.79 -7.30 -4.94
N THR A 138 12.21 -6.45 -5.87
CA THR A 138 11.44 -5.28 -6.32
C THR A 138 10.72 -5.50 -7.65
N LYS A 139 10.68 -6.73 -8.17
CA LYS A 139 9.89 -7.02 -9.38
C LYS A 139 8.44 -6.64 -9.11
N ASN A 140 7.90 -5.77 -9.94
CA ASN A 140 6.50 -5.37 -9.86
C ASN A 140 5.65 -6.32 -10.72
N ASN A 141 4.38 -6.45 -10.38
CA ASN A 141 3.40 -7.21 -11.15
C ASN A 141 2.89 -6.45 -12.39
N GLY A 142 3.55 -5.36 -12.80
CA GLY A 142 3.07 -4.49 -13.86
C GLY A 142 2.85 -5.21 -15.19
N ILE A 143 3.72 -6.16 -15.53
CA ILE A 143 3.55 -7.01 -16.72
C ILE A 143 2.30 -7.88 -16.57
N THR A 144 2.14 -8.57 -15.44
CA THR A 144 0.97 -9.42 -15.13
C THR A 144 -0.31 -8.59 -15.09
N GLU A 145 -0.28 -7.39 -14.48
CA GLU A 145 -1.42 -6.48 -14.48
C GLU A 145 -1.75 -5.97 -15.89
N GLY A 146 -0.75 -5.71 -16.72
CA GLY A 146 -0.92 -5.36 -18.13
C GLY A 146 -1.65 -6.47 -18.90
N PHE A 147 -1.22 -7.71 -18.72
CA PHE A 147 -1.91 -8.88 -19.31
C PHE A 147 -3.34 -9.00 -18.79
N HIS A 148 -3.58 -8.88 -17.50
CA HIS A 148 -4.93 -8.93 -16.95
C HIS A 148 -5.84 -7.83 -17.51
N ARG A 149 -5.32 -6.62 -17.70
CA ARG A 149 -6.08 -5.51 -18.33
C ARG A 149 -6.42 -5.84 -19.79
N LYS A 150 -5.45 -6.38 -20.53
CA LYS A 150 -5.65 -6.81 -21.93
C LYS A 150 -6.68 -7.94 -22.02
N MET A 151 -6.60 -8.94 -21.15
CA MET A 151 -7.58 -10.02 -21.05
C MET A 151 -9.00 -9.50 -20.75
N LYS A 152 -9.13 -8.58 -19.78
CA LYS A 152 -10.43 -7.94 -19.48
C LYS A 152 -10.96 -7.10 -20.64
N LEU A 153 -10.08 -6.47 -21.41
CA LEU A 153 -10.46 -5.72 -22.61
C LEU A 153 -10.99 -6.65 -23.70
N ILE A 154 -10.32 -7.81 -23.90
CA ILE A 154 -10.78 -8.85 -24.84
C ILE A 154 -12.19 -9.34 -24.47
N GLN A 155 -12.44 -9.63 -23.17
CA GLN A 155 -13.75 -10.02 -22.68
C GLN A 155 -14.81 -8.94 -22.93
N ARG A 156 -14.52 -7.67 -22.66
CA ARG A 156 -15.45 -6.56 -22.87
C ARG A 156 -15.78 -6.35 -24.35
N ARG A 157 -14.78 -6.40 -25.22
CA ARG A 157 -14.98 -6.22 -26.68
C ARG A 157 -15.78 -7.36 -27.32
N ALA A 158 -15.72 -8.54 -26.73
CA ALA A 158 -16.51 -9.71 -27.19
C ALA A 158 -17.87 -9.82 -26.49
N TYR A 159 -18.28 -8.81 -25.70
CA TYR A 159 -19.50 -8.88 -24.87
C TYR A 159 -19.59 -10.15 -24.01
N GLY A 160 -18.43 -10.71 -23.62
CA GLY A 160 -18.27 -11.99 -22.95
C GLY A 160 -17.94 -13.15 -23.91
N PHE A 161 -17.67 -14.31 -23.35
CA PHE A 161 -17.39 -15.54 -24.08
C PHE A 161 -18.27 -16.66 -23.54
N ARG A 162 -19.03 -17.28 -24.44
CA ARG A 162 -19.85 -18.46 -24.11
C ARG A 162 -18.98 -19.71 -23.93
N ASN A 163 -17.85 -19.79 -24.64
CA ASN A 163 -16.92 -20.92 -24.61
C ASN A 163 -15.54 -20.46 -24.14
N PHE A 164 -15.02 -21.13 -23.09
CA PHE A 164 -13.73 -20.82 -22.51
C PHE A 164 -12.55 -21.04 -23.48
N GLU A 165 -12.61 -22.07 -24.34
CA GLU A 165 -11.53 -22.36 -25.30
C GLU A 165 -11.41 -21.25 -26.36
N ASN A 166 -12.51 -20.68 -26.82
CA ASN A 166 -12.50 -19.52 -27.72
C ASN A 166 -11.88 -18.29 -27.04
N TYR A 167 -12.18 -18.07 -25.76
CA TYR A 167 -11.53 -17.01 -24.97
C TYR A 167 -10.03 -17.26 -24.83
N ARG A 168 -9.63 -18.47 -24.46
CA ARG A 168 -8.24 -18.88 -24.32
C ARG A 168 -7.44 -18.69 -25.61
N LEU A 169 -8.00 -19.10 -26.75
CA LEU A 169 -7.39 -18.94 -28.07
C LEU A 169 -7.17 -17.46 -28.41
N ARG A 170 -8.18 -16.60 -28.22
CA ARG A 170 -8.05 -15.16 -28.44
C ARG A 170 -7.02 -14.51 -27.52
N VAL A 171 -6.98 -14.92 -26.25
CA VAL A 171 -5.95 -14.43 -25.32
C VAL A 171 -4.55 -14.83 -25.79
N LYS A 172 -4.35 -16.08 -26.22
CA LYS A 172 -3.07 -16.53 -26.77
C LYS A 172 -2.64 -15.70 -27.97
N VAL A 173 -3.52 -15.51 -28.95
CA VAL A 173 -3.20 -14.77 -30.19
C VAL A 173 -2.95 -13.29 -29.93
N LEU A 174 -3.72 -12.65 -29.06
CA LEU A 174 -3.63 -11.21 -28.84
C LEU A 174 -2.64 -10.81 -27.74
N CYS A 175 -2.16 -11.75 -26.93
CA CYS A 175 -1.23 -11.49 -25.83
C CYS A 175 0.14 -12.15 -26.02
N SER A 176 0.35 -12.85 -27.16
CA SER A 176 1.68 -13.32 -27.60
C SER A 176 2.54 -12.18 -28.05
#